data_c2966d0225ca888d2195c15b8fc5b4c2
#
_entry.id   c2966d0225ca888d2195c15b8fc5b4c2
#
_cell.length_a   1.000
_cell.length_b   1.000
_cell.length_c   1.000
_cell.angle_alpha   90.00
_cell.angle_beta   90.00
_cell.angle_gamma   90.00
#
_symmetry.space_group_name_H-M   'P 1'
#
loop_
_entity.id
_entity.type
_entity.pdbx_description
1 polymer ?
#
loop_
_entity_poly.entity_id
_entity_poly.type
_entity_poly.pdbx_seq_one_letter_code
_entity_poly.pdbx_strand_id
1 'polypeptide(L)'
;MREQVIEAIETYFEGEVDLVIYSIASGMRRKPDGEFWRSAIKPIGESVSGASIMLDNDTWTDTTLEPATEEEIEGTLRVMGGDDWENWIDTLINAESLAEGCKTIAFSYMGPEVTHPIYLDGTLGRAKIDLHQTSHSLNLKLANFDGGAYAVVCKALVTKASVFIPGLSPYLIALYQVMKSKGTHEGCIEQMQRLFSDKLYGRSRIPLDSERLIRMDDWEMNPDTQAKVAECLRQMNADNFQQLGDYSGFKQEFMQLNGFGFESIDYSQSVDMHKFINKNDTKSCVRFENPAKLAQFALPF
;
A
#
# COMPACT_ATOMS: atom_id res chain seq x y z
N MET A 1 11.83 -11.75 16.20
CA MET A 1 10.59 -11.11 15.71
C MET A 1 9.52 -12.14 15.38
N ARG A 2 9.74 -13.15 14.51
CA ARG A 2 8.69 -14.16 14.19
C ARG A 2 8.25 -14.94 15.40
N GLU A 3 9.17 -15.42 16.24
CA GLU A 3 8.88 -16.09 17.52
C GLU A 3 8.01 -15.23 18.44
N GLN A 4 8.28 -13.94 18.55
CA GLN A 4 7.48 -13.00 19.34
C GLN A 4 6.06 -12.81 18.81
N VAL A 5 5.87 -12.90 17.46
CA VAL A 5 4.54 -12.85 16.87
C VAL A 5 3.77 -14.12 17.15
N ILE A 6 4.40 -15.29 17.06
CA ILE A 6 3.78 -16.57 17.44
C ILE A 6 3.37 -16.56 18.92
N GLU A 7 4.27 -16.14 19.82
CA GLU A 7 3.96 -15.99 21.25
C GLU A 7 2.77 -15.02 21.48
N ALA A 8 2.69 -13.94 20.69
CA ALA A 8 1.57 -13.02 20.77
C ALA A 8 0.26 -13.64 20.26
N ILE A 9 0.32 -14.46 19.20
CA ILE A 9 -0.84 -15.18 18.68
C ILE A 9 -1.35 -16.17 19.72
N GLU A 10 -0.48 -16.96 20.33
CA GLU A 10 -0.83 -17.87 21.43
C GLU A 10 -1.46 -17.14 22.62
N THR A 11 -0.88 -15.97 22.97
CA THR A 11 -1.30 -15.23 24.16
C THR A 11 -2.61 -14.46 23.97
N TYR A 12 -2.84 -13.89 22.79
CA TYR A 12 -3.90 -12.90 22.57
C TYR A 12 -4.98 -13.33 21.56
N PHE A 13 -4.72 -14.38 20.76
CA PHE A 13 -5.61 -14.83 19.68
C PHE A 13 -5.99 -16.32 19.80
N GLU A 14 -5.88 -16.90 21.00
CA GLU A 14 -6.23 -18.30 21.26
C GLU A 14 -5.42 -19.31 20.44
N GLY A 15 -4.24 -18.90 19.95
CA GLY A 15 -3.30 -19.71 19.19
C GLY A 15 -3.43 -19.67 17.69
N GLU A 16 -4.52 -19.11 17.12
CA GLU A 16 -4.80 -19.11 15.68
C GLU A 16 -5.25 -17.74 15.18
N VAL A 17 -5.04 -17.49 13.87
CA VAL A 17 -5.51 -16.29 13.19
C VAL A 17 -6.26 -16.61 11.90
N ASP A 18 -7.37 -15.91 11.64
CA ASP A 18 -8.21 -16.08 10.45
C ASP A 18 -7.72 -15.25 9.25
N LEU A 19 -6.90 -14.25 9.51
CA LEU A 19 -6.42 -13.33 8.48
C LEU A 19 -4.99 -12.87 8.76
N VAL A 20 -4.14 -13.01 7.72
CA VAL A 20 -2.77 -12.47 7.72
C VAL A 20 -2.65 -11.41 6.65
N ILE A 21 -2.39 -10.16 7.04
CA ILE A 21 -2.15 -9.06 6.11
C ILE A 21 -0.65 -8.80 6.03
N TYR A 22 -0.04 -9.16 4.88
CA TYR A 22 1.35 -8.83 4.60
C TYR A 22 1.43 -7.43 3.99
N SER A 23 1.74 -6.45 4.83
CA SER A 23 1.80 -5.03 4.48
C SER A 23 3.13 -4.40 4.89
N ILE A 24 4.24 -5.09 4.63
CA ILE A 24 5.57 -4.60 4.95
C ILE A 24 6.11 -3.82 3.75
N ALA A 25 6.17 -2.49 3.90
CA ALA A 25 6.85 -1.61 2.96
C ALA A 25 8.16 -1.12 3.60
N SER A 26 9.28 -1.62 3.09
CA SER A 26 10.61 -1.26 3.58
C SER A 26 11.52 -0.93 2.41
N GLY A 27 12.47 -0.01 2.62
CA GLY A 27 13.56 0.26 1.67
C GLY A 27 14.73 -0.72 1.80
N MET A 28 14.71 -1.60 2.81
CA MET A 28 15.78 -2.56 3.05
C MET A 28 15.27 -3.80 3.80
N ARG A 29 15.96 -4.93 3.57
CA ARG A 29 15.73 -6.19 4.29
C ARG A 29 17.07 -6.78 4.71
N ARG A 30 17.16 -7.30 5.94
CA ARG A 30 18.39 -7.90 6.44
C ARG A 30 18.65 -9.26 5.77
N LYS A 31 19.89 -9.46 5.31
CA LYS A 31 20.39 -10.73 4.80
C LYS A 31 20.71 -11.71 5.95
N PRO A 32 20.82 -13.02 5.67
CA PRO A 32 21.24 -14.01 6.67
C PRO A 32 22.65 -13.76 7.24
N ASP A 33 23.55 -13.18 6.46
CA ASP A 33 24.93 -12.81 6.86
C ASP A 33 25.02 -11.53 7.70
N GLY A 34 23.87 -10.83 7.88
CA GLY A 34 23.78 -9.60 8.65
C GLY A 34 23.86 -8.32 7.84
N GLU A 35 24.23 -8.38 6.56
CA GLU A 35 24.14 -7.26 5.61
C GLU A 35 22.69 -6.93 5.25
N PHE A 36 22.50 -5.99 4.30
CA PHE A 36 21.18 -5.57 3.87
C PHE A 36 21.02 -5.62 2.34
N TRP A 37 19.94 -6.21 1.86
CA TRP A 37 19.40 -5.87 0.56
C TRP A 37 18.76 -4.49 0.63
N ARG A 38 18.92 -3.71 -0.46
CA ARG A 38 18.31 -2.39 -0.58
C ARG A 38 17.45 -2.36 -1.84
N SER A 39 16.26 -1.79 -1.73
CA SER A 39 15.40 -1.56 -2.89
C SER A 39 15.72 -0.22 -3.53
N ALA A 40 15.57 -0.16 -4.85
CA ALA A 40 15.63 1.04 -5.65
C ALA A 40 14.40 1.10 -6.56
N ILE A 41 13.76 2.28 -6.67
CA ILE A 41 12.65 2.48 -7.60
C ILE A 41 13.22 3.16 -8.83
N LYS A 42 13.48 2.36 -9.86
CA LYS A 42 14.14 2.78 -11.10
C LYS A 42 13.58 2.03 -12.31
N PRO A 43 13.64 2.63 -13.50
CA PRO A 43 13.36 1.92 -14.75
C PRO A 43 14.39 0.82 -14.99
N ILE A 44 14.05 -0.13 -15.86
CA ILE A 44 14.96 -1.18 -16.34
C ILE A 44 15.22 -0.96 -17.82
N GLY A 45 16.48 -0.98 -18.22
CA GLY A 45 16.92 -0.83 -19.61
C GLY A 45 17.27 0.58 -19.99
N GLU A 46 16.30 1.48 -20.08
CA GLU A 46 16.51 2.87 -20.53
C GLU A 46 16.18 3.88 -19.43
N SER A 47 16.79 5.08 -19.51
CA SER A 47 16.46 6.18 -18.60
C SER A 47 15.04 6.70 -18.88
N VAL A 48 14.35 7.11 -17.82
CA VAL A 48 12.99 7.67 -17.88
C VAL A 48 12.98 9.07 -17.32
N SER A 49 12.48 10.02 -18.10
CA SER A 49 12.26 11.40 -17.64
C SER A 49 10.79 11.61 -17.30
N GLY A 50 10.54 12.33 -16.22
CA GLY A 50 9.20 12.67 -15.77
C GLY A 50 9.22 13.81 -14.77
N ALA A 51 8.05 14.31 -14.43
CA ALA A 51 7.91 15.36 -13.44
C ALA A 51 7.51 14.81 -12.08
N SER A 52 7.97 15.46 -11.02
CA SER A 52 7.57 15.20 -9.64
C SER A 52 7.15 16.50 -8.98
N ILE A 53 6.23 16.42 -8.03
CA ILE A 53 5.78 17.57 -7.25
C ILE A 53 6.36 17.43 -5.84
N MET A 54 7.15 18.41 -5.45
CA MET A 54 7.78 18.48 -4.13
C MET A 54 6.80 19.13 -3.15
N LEU A 55 6.37 18.37 -2.13
CA LEU A 55 5.35 18.82 -1.17
C LEU A 55 5.86 19.83 -0.13
N ASP A 56 7.18 19.89 0.08
CA ASP A 56 7.81 20.81 1.05
C ASP A 56 7.80 22.27 0.60
N ASN A 57 7.87 22.50 -0.71
CA ASN A 57 7.94 23.84 -1.31
C ASN A 57 6.93 24.08 -2.43
N ASP A 58 6.00 23.13 -2.67
CA ASP A 58 4.93 23.22 -3.67
C ASP A 58 5.47 23.44 -5.10
N THR A 59 6.60 22.81 -5.45
CA THR A 59 7.25 23.00 -6.75
C THR A 59 7.16 21.77 -7.64
N TRP A 60 7.07 22.05 -8.93
CA TRP A 60 7.22 21.07 -10.00
C TRP A 60 8.70 20.92 -10.35
N THR A 61 9.19 19.70 -10.41
CA THR A 61 10.58 19.38 -10.71
C THR A 61 10.66 18.30 -11.77
N ASP A 62 11.34 18.58 -12.85
CA ASP A 62 11.65 17.58 -13.88
C ASP A 62 12.83 16.73 -13.39
N THR A 63 12.68 15.42 -13.48
CA THR A 63 13.67 14.45 -13.01
C THR A 63 13.91 13.40 -14.08
N THR A 64 15.15 13.02 -14.29
CA THR A 64 15.52 11.85 -15.09
C THR A 64 16.03 10.76 -14.17
N LEU A 65 15.47 9.58 -14.31
CA LEU A 65 15.88 8.38 -13.58
C LEU A 65 16.76 7.54 -14.49
N GLU A 66 17.96 7.27 -14.04
CA GLU A 66 18.86 6.32 -14.70
C GLU A 66 18.37 4.88 -14.50
N PRO A 67 18.65 3.98 -15.45
CA PRO A 67 18.22 2.60 -15.33
C PRO A 67 18.89 1.91 -14.13
N ALA A 68 18.20 0.91 -13.60
CA ALA A 68 18.67 0.12 -12.47
C ALA A 68 19.85 -0.79 -12.89
N THR A 69 20.79 -0.98 -11.99
CA THR A 69 21.79 -2.04 -12.09
C THR A 69 21.16 -3.40 -11.74
N GLU A 70 21.83 -4.50 -12.13
CA GLU A 70 21.41 -5.85 -11.77
C GLU A 70 21.31 -6.04 -10.24
N GLU A 71 22.23 -5.43 -9.48
CA GLU A 71 22.22 -5.47 -8.01
C GLU A 71 20.98 -4.73 -7.44
N GLU A 72 20.60 -3.60 -8.02
CA GLU A 72 19.40 -2.86 -7.62
C GLU A 72 18.11 -3.62 -7.97
N ILE A 73 18.08 -4.31 -9.11
CA ILE A 73 16.96 -5.18 -9.52
C ILE A 73 16.83 -6.34 -8.52
N GLU A 74 17.90 -7.09 -8.27
CA GLU A 74 17.92 -8.21 -7.33
C GLU A 74 17.59 -7.72 -5.90
N GLY A 75 18.20 -6.63 -5.45
CA GLY A 75 17.93 -6.04 -4.14
C GLY A 75 16.45 -5.67 -3.97
N THR A 76 15.84 -5.07 -4.98
CA THR A 76 14.41 -4.69 -4.95
C THR A 76 13.51 -5.93 -4.91
N LEU A 77 13.83 -6.96 -5.70
CA LEU A 77 13.13 -8.24 -5.68
C LEU A 77 13.15 -8.87 -4.27
N ARG A 78 14.32 -8.92 -3.63
CA ARG A 78 14.49 -9.49 -2.28
C ARG A 78 13.79 -8.69 -1.19
N VAL A 79 13.66 -7.37 -1.36
CA VAL A 79 13.02 -6.49 -0.35
C VAL A 79 11.51 -6.44 -0.52
N MET A 80 11.01 -6.35 -1.77
CA MET A 80 9.61 -6.03 -2.07
C MET A 80 8.84 -7.15 -2.79
N GLY A 81 9.49 -8.26 -3.12
CA GLY A 81 8.86 -9.44 -3.69
C GLY A 81 8.13 -10.31 -2.65
N GLY A 82 7.78 -11.51 -3.04
CA GLY A 82 6.97 -12.42 -2.23
C GLY A 82 7.73 -13.30 -1.24
N ASP A 83 9.05 -13.38 -1.35
CA ASP A 83 9.90 -14.28 -0.56
C ASP A 83 9.70 -14.15 0.96
N ASP A 84 9.60 -12.93 1.51
CA ASP A 84 9.37 -12.73 2.93
C ASP A 84 7.91 -13.05 3.35
N TRP A 85 6.95 -12.77 2.49
CA TRP A 85 5.55 -13.17 2.69
C TRP A 85 5.43 -14.70 2.78
N GLU A 86 6.06 -15.43 1.85
CA GLU A 86 6.09 -16.88 1.88
C GLU A 86 6.72 -17.41 3.17
N ASN A 87 7.86 -16.85 3.56
CA ASN A 87 8.54 -17.21 4.82
C ASN A 87 7.70 -16.95 6.07
N TRP A 88 6.86 -15.90 6.07
CA TRP A 88 5.91 -15.64 7.16
C TRP A 88 4.84 -16.72 7.23
N ILE A 89 4.22 -17.04 6.11
CA ILE A 89 3.16 -18.06 6.06
C ILE A 89 3.71 -19.44 6.42
N ASP A 90 4.88 -19.83 5.90
CA ASP A 90 5.53 -21.10 6.28
C ASP A 90 5.83 -21.14 7.79
N THR A 91 6.23 -20.02 8.39
CA THR A 91 6.47 -19.93 9.82
C THR A 91 5.17 -20.16 10.62
N LEU A 92 4.06 -19.55 10.19
CA LEU A 92 2.75 -19.69 10.86
C LEU A 92 2.15 -21.08 10.65
N ILE A 93 2.33 -21.70 9.50
CA ILE A 93 1.94 -23.10 9.24
C ILE A 93 2.70 -24.04 10.19
N ASN A 94 4.03 -23.88 10.28
CA ASN A 94 4.87 -24.73 11.14
C ASN A 94 4.58 -24.56 12.63
N ALA A 95 4.05 -23.41 13.02
CA ALA A 95 3.63 -23.11 14.40
C ALA A 95 2.16 -23.49 14.67
N GLU A 96 1.45 -24.06 13.68
CA GLU A 96 0.02 -24.38 13.76
C GLU A 96 -0.84 -23.17 14.19
N SER A 97 -0.45 -21.96 13.71
CA SER A 97 -1.07 -20.69 14.13
C SER A 97 -2.05 -20.11 13.06
N LEU A 98 -2.51 -20.93 12.11
CA LEU A 98 -3.50 -20.54 11.12
C LEU A 98 -4.80 -21.29 11.34
N ALA A 99 -5.91 -20.56 11.49
CA ALA A 99 -7.24 -21.13 11.57
C ALA A 99 -7.68 -21.77 10.24
N GLU A 100 -8.61 -22.71 10.31
CA GLU A 100 -9.28 -23.26 9.13
C GLU A 100 -9.97 -22.14 8.34
N GLY A 101 -9.77 -22.12 7.03
CA GLY A 101 -10.28 -21.04 6.16
C GLY A 101 -9.48 -19.74 6.22
N CYS A 102 -8.32 -19.72 6.87
CA CYS A 102 -7.46 -18.55 6.98
C CYS A 102 -7.12 -17.94 5.61
N LYS A 103 -7.22 -16.62 5.51
CA LYS A 103 -6.83 -15.89 4.31
C LYS A 103 -5.56 -15.11 4.57
N THR A 104 -4.71 -15.01 3.54
CA THR A 104 -3.60 -14.06 3.55
C THR A 104 -3.65 -13.17 2.34
N ILE A 105 -3.35 -11.89 2.53
CA ILE A 105 -3.30 -10.91 1.46
C ILE A 105 -1.99 -10.13 1.49
N ALA A 106 -1.52 -9.74 0.29
CA ALA A 106 -0.42 -8.80 0.13
C ALA A 106 -0.80 -7.72 -0.88
N PHE A 107 -0.35 -6.49 -0.66
CA PHE A 107 -0.71 -5.34 -1.49
C PHE A 107 0.22 -5.20 -2.70
N SER A 108 -0.37 -4.90 -3.83
CA SER A 108 0.26 -4.66 -5.11
C SER A 108 -0.28 -3.39 -5.76
N TYR A 109 0.39 -2.94 -6.81
CA TYR A 109 -0.05 -1.90 -7.70
C TYR A 109 0.45 -2.20 -9.11
N MET A 110 -0.34 -1.93 -10.12
CA MET A 110 0.02 -2.08 -11.54
C MET A 110 0.03 -0.73 -12.25
N GLY A 111 -1.03 0.05 -12.08
CA GLY A 111 -1.21 1.37 -12.67
C GLY A 111 -1.49 1.34 -14.17
N PRO A 112 -1.79 2.51 -14.75
CA PRO A 112 -1.97 2.70 -16.19
C PRO A 112 -0.65 2.83 -16.94
N GLU A 113 -0.73 2.75 -18.27
CA GLU A 113 0.42 2.80 -19.18
C GLU A 113 1.39 3.98 -18.92
N VAL A 114 0.86 5.13 -18.52
CA VAL A 114 1.68 6.32 -18.21
C VAL A 114 2.63 6.12 -17.03
N THR A 115 2.33 5.20 -16.12
CA THR A 115 3.17 4.87 -14.95
C THR A 115 4.05 3.64 -15.17
N HIS A 116 3.82 2.85 -16.23
CA HIS A 116 4.52 1.60 -16.49
C HIS A 116 6.04 1.73 -16.51
N PRO A 117 6.66 2.75 -17.17
CA PRO A 117 8.12 2.82 -17.24
C PRO A 117 8.84 2.81 -15.91
N ILE A 118 8.21 3.37 -14.86
CA ILE A 118 8.78 3.41 -13.50
C ILE A 118 8.21 2.29 -12.62
N TYR A 119 6.96 1.90 -12.87
CA TYR A 119 6.24 0.92 -12.05
C TYR A 119 6.32 -0.48 -12.64
N LEU A 120 5.48 -0.80 -13.62
CA LEU A 120 5.30 -2.16 -14.12
C LEU A 120 6.55 -2.69 -14.81
N ASP A 121 7.20 -1.87 -15.63
CA ASP A 121 8.41 -2.22 -16.40
C ASP A 121 9.70 -1.95 -15.61
N GLY A 122 9.59 -1.35 -14.43
CA GLY A 122 10.71 -1.04 -13.55
C GLY A 122 11.00 -2.14 -12.51
N THR A 123 11.93 -1.82 -11.62
CA THR A 123 12.35 -2.70 -10.52
C THR A 123 11.19 -3.11 -9.62
N LEU A 124 10.27 -2.17 -9.36
CA LEU A 124 9.10 -2.41 -8.52
C LEU A 124 8.14 -3.41 -9.17
N GLY A 125 7.90 -3.30 -10.48
CA GLY A 125 7.07 -4.25 -11.22
C GLY A 125 7.64 -5.67 -11.20
N ARG A 126 8.96 -5.83 -11.30
CA ARG A 126 9.62 -7.14 -11.14
C ARG A 126 9.32 -7.75 -9.77
N ALA A 127 9.42 -6.96 -8.71
CA ALA A 127 9.07 -7.42 -7.36
C ALA A 127 7.57 -7.75 -7.22
N LYS A 128 6.67 -7.00 -7.89
CA LYS A 128 5.23 -7.28 -7.86
C LYS A 128 4.84 -8.51 -8.66
N ILE A 129 5.50 -8.80 -9.77
CA ILE A 129 5.32 -10.08 -10.50
C ILE A 129 5.68 -11.26 -9.59
N ASP A 130 6.80 -11.20 -8.89
CA ASP A 130 7.21 -12.22 -7.94
C ASP A 130 6.20 -12.39 -6.79
N LEU A 131 5.69 -11.27 -6.24
CA LEU A 131 4.62 -11.28 -5.24
C LEU A 131 3.34 -11.96 -5.76
N HIS A 132 2.95 -11.70 -7.02
CA HIS A 132 1.79 -12.35 -7.64
C HIS A 132 2.01 -13.86 -7.79
N GLN A 133 3.19 -14.29 -8.24
CA GLN A 133 3.55 -15.71 -8.34
C GLN A 133 3.55 -16.37 -6.96
N THR A 134 4.09 -15.70 -5.96
CA THR A 134 4.06 -16.17 -4.57
C THR A 134 2.62 -16.35 -4.06
N SER A 135 1.69 -15.47 -4.41
CA SER A 135 0.27 -15.66 -4.03
C SER A 135 -0.32 -16.97 -4.54
N HIS A 136 0.09 -17.41 -5.74
CA HIS A 136 -0.34 -18.70 -6.30
C HIS A 136 0.26 -19.88 -5.52
N SER A 137 1.55 -19.84 -5.22
CA SER A 137 2.22 -20.87 -4.43
C SER A 137 1.63 -21.00 -3.03
N LEU A 138 1.42 -19.86 -2.38
CA LEU A 138 0.79 -19.80 -1.04
C LEU A 138 -0.65 -20.29 -1.06
N ASN A 139 -1.41 -19.98 -2.10
CA ASN A 139 -2.79 -20.47 -2.23
C ASN A 139 -2.83 -22.01 -2.31
N LEU A 140 -1.87 -22.65 -2.98
CA LEU A 140 -1.75 -24.10 -3.00
C LEU A 140 -1.38 -24.67 -1.62
N LYS A 141 -0.48 -24.02 -0.88
CA LYS A 141 -0.13 -24.44 0.49
C LYS A 141 -1.34 -24.35 1.43
N LEU A 142 -2.08 -23.23 1.36
CA LEU A 142 -3.22 -22.97 2.24
C LEU A 142 -4.49 -23.76 1.87
N ALA A 143 -4.55 -24.37 0.69
CA ALA A 143 -5.68 -25.23 0.30
C ALA A 143 -5.89 -26.41 1.27
N ASN A 144 -4.83 -26.87 1.93
CA ASN A 144 -4.91 -27.92 2.96
C ASN A 144 -5.64 -27.48 4.25
N PHE A 145 -5.85 -26.18 4.41
CA PHE A 145 -6.54 -25.56 5.55
C PHE A 145 -7.85 -24.88 5.10
N ASP A 146 -8.38 -25.21 3.93
CA ASP A 146 -9.49 -24.49 3.28
C ASP A 146 -9.26 -22.97 3.14
N GLY A 147 -8.01 -22.54 3.28
CA GLY A 147 -7.56 -21.17 3.23
C GLY A 147 -7.21 -20.69 1.81
N GLY A 148 -6.74 -19.45 1.73
CA GLY A 148 -6.34 -18.89 0.45
C GLY A 148 -5.40 -17.68 0.57
N ALA A 149 -4.59 -17.48 -0.48
CA ALA A 149 -3.65 -16.36 -0.60
C ALA A 149 -3.98 -15.50 -1.82
N TYR A 150 -3.93 -14.18 -1.67
CA TYR A 150 -4.35 -13.24 -2.71
C TYR A 150 -3.44 -12.03 -2.76
N ALA A 151 -2.98 -11.68 -3.96
CA ALA A 151 -2.42 -10.36 -4.20
C ALA A 151 -3.56 -9.37 -4.52
N VAL A 152 -3.54 -8.23 -3.83
CA VAL A 152 -4.54 -7.17 -3.95
C VAL A 152 -3.94 -6.01 -4.72
N VAL A 153 -4.39 -5.79 -5.94
CA VAL A 153 -3.98 -4.65 -6.76
C VAL A 153 -4.78 -3.43 -6.34
N CYS A 154 -4.15 -2.57 -5.55
CA CYS A 154 -4.74 -1.31 -5.11
C CYS A 154 -4.77 -0.28 -6.24
N LYS A 155 -5.65 0.72 -6.13
CA LYS A 155 -5.52 1.93 -6.94
C LYS A 155 -4.35 2.80 -6.43
N ALA A 156 -3.93 3.76 -7.23
CA ALA A 156 -2.97 4.76 -6.78
C ALA A 156 -3.54 5.57 -5.59
N LEU A 157 -2.81 5.54 -4.49
CA LEU A 157 -3.16 6.15 -3.20
C LEU A 157 -2.06 7.08 -2.73
N VAL A 158 -2.43 8.12 -1.99
CA VAL A 158 -1.46 8.91 -1.22
C VAL A 158 -1.05 8.10 0.00
N THR A 159 0.24 7.77 0.06
CA THR A 159 0.87 7.08 1.18
C THR A 159 2.22 7.71 1.47
N LYS A 160 2.85 7.38 2.60
CA LYS A 160 4.23 7.81 2.86
C LYS A 160 5.22 7.42 1.76
N ALA A 161 5.00 6.28 1.11
CA ALA A 161 5.89 5.80 0.06
C ALA A 161 5.58 6.44 -1.30
N SER A 162 4.30 6.53 -1.68
CA SER A 162 3.90 6.94 -3.03
C SER A 162 4.26 8.38 -3.39
N VAL A 163 4.28 9.29 -2.41
CA VAL A 163 4.63 10.70 -2.64
C VAL A 163 6.08 10.92 -3.04
N PHE A 164 6.96 9.95 -2.74
CA PHE A 164 8.37 10.00 -3.10
C PHE A 164 8.71 9.22 -4.38
N ILE A 165 7.70 8.60 -5.02
CA ILE A 165 7.92 7.88 -6.27
C ILE A 165 8.02 8.89 -7.40
N PRO A 166 9.16 8.95 -8.11
CA PRO A 166 9.33 9.89 -9.20
C PRO A 166 8.28 9.68 -10.29
N GLY A 167 7.74 10.78 -10.83
CA GLY A 167 6.74 10.75 -11.89
C GLY A 167 5.30 10.41 -11.46
N LEU A 168 5.08 9.97 -10.21
CA LEU A 168 3.75 9.54 -9.77
C LEU A 168 2.86 10.72 -9.31
N SER A 169 3.42 11.76 -8.72
CA SER A 169 2.62 12.85 -8.14
C SER A 169 1.77 13.63 -9.15
N PRO A 170 2.21 13.96 -10.37
CA PRO A 170 1.32 14.55 -11.38
C PRO A 170 0.15 13.65 -11.75
N TYR A 171 0.41 12.35 -11.88
CA TYR A 171 -0.64 11.36 -12.12
C TYR A 171 -1.66 11.33 -10.98
N LEU A 172 -1.20 11.30 -9.72
CA LEU A 172 -2.08 11.27 -8.54
C LEU A 172 -3.00 12.48 -8.48
N ILE A 173 -2.51 13.70 -8.68
CA ILE A 173 -3.36 14.90 -8.63
C ILE A 173 -4.36 14.96 -9.78
N ALA A 174 -3.99 14.48 -10.98
CA ALA A 174 -4.91 14.36 -12.10
C ALA A 174 -5.98 13.29 -11.83
N LEU A 175 -5.58 12.13 -11.32
CA LEU A 175 -6.50 11.05 -10.94
C LEU A 175 -7.50 11.52 -9.87
N TYR A 176 -7.03 12.23 -8.84
CA TYR A 176 -7.87 12.75 -7.76
C TYR A 176 -8.93 13.71 -8.28
N GLN A 177 -8.53 14.66 -9.13
CA GLN A 177 -9.44 15.61 -9.77
C GLN A 177 -10.55 14.87 -10.54
N VAL A 178 -10.17 13.88 -11.35
CA VAL A 178 -11.12 13.12 -12.16
C VAL A 178 -12.03 12.24 -11.29
N MET A 179 -11.46 11.48 -10.37
CA MET A 179 -12.24 10.56 -9.54
C MET A 179 -13.18 11.28 -8.57
N LYS A 180 -12.76 12.41 -7.99
CA LYS A 180 -13.64 13.26 -7.17
C LYS A 180 -14.79 13.84 -7.99
N SER A 181 -14.53 14.30 -9.21
CA SER A 181 -15.60 14.79 -10.11
C SER A 181 -16.61 13.70 -10.49
N LYS A 182 -16.21 12.43 -10.45
CA LYS A 182 -17.07 11.25 -10.74
C LYS A 182 -17.70 10.65 -9.48
N GLY A 183 -17.33 11.10 -8.29
CA GLY A 183 -17.79 10.51 -7.03
C GLY A 183 -17.24 9.09 -6.78
N THR A 184 -16.09 8.76 -7.36
CA THR A 184 -15.43 7.43 -7.24
C THR A 184 -14.07 7.52 -6.54
N HIS A 185 -13.76 8.66 -5.94
CA HIS A 185 -12.52 8.82 -5.19
C HIS A 185 -12.56 8.01 -3.89
N GLU A 186 -11.45 7.34 -3.60
CA GLU A 186 -11.20 6.60 -2.37
C GLU A 186 -9.82 6.96 -1.84
N GLY A 187 -9.70 7.23 -0.56
CA GLY A 187 -8.45 7.21 0.18
C GLY A 187 -8.10 5.81 0.68
N CYS A 188 -7.08 5.71 1.53
CA CYS A 188 -6.62 4.42 2.07
C CYS A 188 -7.72 3.70 2.87
N ILE A 189 -8.46 4.43 3.70
CA ILE A 189 -9.48 3.84 4.59
C ILE A 189 -10.67 3.33 3.79
N GLU A 190 -11.21 4.13 2.89
CA GLU A 190 -12.35 3.77 2.05
C GLU A 190 -12.02 2.56 1.17
N GLN A 191 -10.81 2.52 0.61
CA GLN A 191 -10.40 1.38 -0.20
C GLN A 191 -10.25 0.10 0.62
N MET A 192 -9.71 0.17 1.84
CA MET A 192 -9.64 -0.99 2.72
C MET A 192 -11.03 -1.44 3.16
N GLN A 193 -11.93 -0.52 3.48
CA GLN A 193 -13.31 -0.86 3.79
C GLN A 193 -13.98 -1.60 2.62
N ARG A 194 -13.85 -1.09 1.39
CA ARG A 194 -14.36 -1.75 0.18
C ARG A 194 -13.71 -3.12 -0.08
N LEU A 195 -12.41 -3.26 0.18
CA LEU A 195 -11.72 -4.54 0.07
C LEU A 195 -12.35 -5.58 1.00
N PHE A 196 -12.55 -5.24 2.25
CA PHE A 196 -13.08 -6.20 3.23
C PHE A 196 -14.56 -6.45 3.03
N SER A 197 -15.39 -5.41 2.85
CA SER A 197 -16.84 -5.56 2.73
C SER A 197 -17.29 -6.20 1.41
N ASP A 198 -16.65 -5.83 0.29
CA ASP A 198 -17.18 -6.17 -1.04
C ASP A 198 -16.39 -7.28 -1.75
N LYS A 199 -15.10 -7.43 -1.43
CA LYS A 199 -14.23 -8.36 -2.15
C LYS A 199 -13.87 -9.58 -1.30
N LEU A 200 -13.38 -9.40 -0.06
CA LEU A 200 -12.83 -10.49 0.75
C LEU A 200 -13.90 -11.29 1.52
N TYR A 201 -14.89 -10.62 2.09
CA TYR A 201 -15.89 -11.22 2.98
C TYR A 201 -17.35 -10.96 2.57
N GLY A 202 -17.61 -9.97 1.74
CA GLY A 202 -18.98 -9.55 1.38
C GLY A 202 -19.69 -10.45 0.36
N ARG A 203 -19.02 -11.46 -0.20
CA ARG A 203 -19.55 -12.32 -1.25
C ARG A 203 -19.26 -13.79 -0.98
N SER A 204 -20.05 -14.68 -1.58
CA SER A 204 -19.82 -16.14 -1.50
C SER A 204 -18.52 -16.59 -2.14
N ARG A 205 -17.98 -15.80 -3.08
CA ARG A 205 -16.67 -16.03 -3.71
C ARG A 205 -15.94 -14.71 -3.85
N ILE A 206 -14.63 -14.74 -3.57
CA ILE A 206 -13.72 -13.61 -3.81
C ILE A 206 -13.64 -13.38 -5.32
N PRO A 207 -13.97 -12.16 -5.82
CA PRO A 207 -13.87 -11.84 -7.23
C PRO A 207 -12.40 -11.72 -7.62
N LEU A 208 -11.95 -12.58 -8.51
CA LEU A 208 -10.57 -12.61 -9.02
C LEU A 208 -10.57 -12.36 -10.53
N ASP A 209 -9.54 -11.68 -11.03
CA ASP A 209 -9.30 -11.58 -12.47
C ASP A 209 -8.67 -12.86 -13.04
N SER A 210 -8.27 -12.84 -14.33
CA SER A 210 -7.65 -13.98 -15.00
C SER A 210 -6.31 -14.42 -14.40
N GLU A 211 -5.61 -13.52 -13.71
CA GLU A 211 -4.35 -13.76 -13.02
C GLU A 211 -4.53 -14.04 -11.51
N ARG A 212 -5.77 -14.29 -11.06
CA ARG A 212 -6.14 -14.51 -9.66
C ARG A 212 -5.87 -13.34 -8.74
N LEU A 213 -5.88 -12.10 -9.24
CA LEU A 213 -5.69 -10.89 -8.46
C LEU A 213 -7.03 -10.31 -8.00
N ILE A 214 -7.07 -9.77 -6.79
CA ILE A 214 -8.19 -8.93 -6.33
C ILE A 214 -7.96 -7.52 -6.87
N ARG A 215 -8.87 -7.04 -7.73
CA ARG A 215 -8.75 -5.73 -8.36
C ARG A 215 -9.51 -4.67 -7.54
N MET A 216 -8.75 -3.82 -6.85
CA MET A 216 -9.26 -2.63 -6.18
C MET A 216 -9.05 -1.37 -7.02
N ASP A 217 -8.25 -1.47 -8.08
CA ASP A 217 -7.98 -0.44 -9.07
C ASP A 217 -9.06 -0.36 -10.18
N ASP A 218 -10.14 -1.12 -10.08
CA ASP A 218 -11.24 -1.19 -11.05
C ASP A 218 -11.85 0.19 -11.38
N TRP A 219 -11.95 1.09 -10.43
CA TRP A 219 -12.43 2.46 -10.63
C TRP A 219 -11.37 3.38 -11.24
N GLU A 220 -10.12 3.24 -10.86
CA GLU A 220 -8.99 3.93 -11.47
C GLU A 220 -8.84 3.53 -12.94
N MET A 221 -8.84 2.22 -13.21
CA MET A 221 -8.62 1.66 -14.56
C MET A 221 -9.85 1.72 -15.47
N ASN A 222 -10.95 2.34 -15.04
CA ASN A 222 -12.09 2.59 -15.91
C ASN A 222 -11.65 3.43 -17.13
N PRO A 223 -11.99 3.01 -18.38
CA PRO A 223 -11.53 3.70 -19.60
C PRO A 223 -11.86 5.19 -19.66
N ASP A 224 -13.07 5.60 -19.22
CA ASP A 224 -13.44 7.02 -19.18
C ASP A 224 -12.63 7.79 -18.12
N THR A 225 -12.31 7.16 -16.98
CA THR A 225 -11.44 7.77 -15.99
C THR A 225 -10.05 7.99 -16.57
N GLN A 226 -9.43 6.96 -17.16
CA GLN A 226 -8.09 7.07 -17.72
C GLN A 226 -8.00 8.05 -18.91
N ALA A 227 -9.02 8.11 -19.76
CA ALA A 227 -9.06 9.08 -20.85
C ALA A 227 -9.04 10.54 -20.35
N LYS A 228 -9.81 10.84 -19.29
CA LYS A 228 -9.83 12.18 -18.65
C LYS A 228 -8.54 12.49 -17.90
N VAL A 229 -7.95 11.50 -17.22
CA VAL A 229 -6.64 11.66 -16.56
C VAL A 229 -5.55 11.96 -17.60
N ALA A 230 -5.51 11.22 -18.70
CA ALA A 230 -4.55 11.44 -19.77
C ALA A 230 -4.72 12.83 -20.42
N GLU A 231 -5.95 13.31 -20.57
CA GLU A 231 -6.23 14.68 -21.05
C GLU A 231 -5.70 15.73 -20.08
N CYS A 232 -5.96 15.55 -18.78
CA CYS A 232 -5.48 16.43 -17.72
C CYS A 232 -3.94 16.49 -17.72
N LEU A 233 -3.27 15.35 -17.78
CA LEU A 233 -1.81 15.25 -17.79
C LEU A 233 -1.17 15.93 -19.03
N ARG A 234 -1.78 15.81 -20.22
CA ARG A 234 -1.27 16.47 -21.43
C ARG A 234 -1.26 17.99 -21.33
N GLN A 235 -2.15 18.57 -20.54
CA GLN A 235 -2.25 20.02 -20.34
C GLN A 235 -1.47 20.51 -19.11
N MET A 236 -1.10 19.60 -18.21
CA MET A 236 -0.47 19.91 -16.92
C MET A 236 1.01 20.23 -17.09
N ASN A 237 1.46 21.26 -16.40
CA ASN A 237 2.85 21.72 -16.36
C ASN A 237 3.13 22.48 -15.05
N ALA A 238 4.36 22.99 -14.91
CA ALA A 238 4.83 23.71 -13.73
C ALA A 238 3.96 24.96 -13.36
N ASP A 239 3.36 25.61 -14.34
CA ASP A 239 2.60 26.86 -14.11
C ASP A 239 1.14 26.59 -13.70
N ASN A 240 0.61 25.39 -13.97
CA ASN A 240 -0.83 25.14 -13.86
C ASN A 240 -1.22 23.87 -13.08
N PHE A 241 -0.28 23.05 -12.59
CA PHE A 241 -0.59 21.78 -11.94
C PHE A 241 -1.52 21.91 -10.72
N GLN A 242 -1.41 23.02 -9.99
CA GLN A 242 -2.26 23.27 -8.80
C GLN A 242 -3.72 23.58 -9.17
N GLN A 243 -3.98 24.06 -10.39
CA GLN A 243 -5.32 24.39 -10.86
C GLN A 243 -5.97 23.26 -11.66
N LEU A 244 -5.17 22.52 -12.45
CA LEU A 244 -5.66 21.42 -13.28
C LEU A 244 -5.87 20.14 -12.52
N GLY A 245 -4.99 19.84 -11.55
CA GLY A 245 -5.12 18.70 -10.66
C GLY A 245 -5.70 19.07 -9.30
N ASP A 246 -6.12 18.09 -8.54
CA ASP A 246 -6.50 18.29 -7.13
C ASP A 246 -5.27 18.26 -6.22
N TYR A 247 -4.39 19.26 -6.38
CA TYR A 247 -3.18 19.38 -5.58
C TYR A 247 -3.47 19.63 -4.10
N SER A 248 -4.48 20.43 -3.81
CA SER A 248 -4.86 20.74 -2.41
C SER A 248 -5.34 19.50 -1.68
N GLY A 249 -6.17 18.67 -2.29
CA GLY A 249 -6.63 17.40 -1.71
C GLY A 249 -5.50 16.38 -1.56
N PHE A 250 -4.59 16.28 -2.54
CA PHE A 250 -3.40 15.45 -2.46
C PHE A 250 -2.52 15.83 -1.26
N LYS A 251 -2.23 17.13 -1.09
CA LYS A 251 -1.45 17.65 0.03
C LYS A 251 -2.15 17.45 1.37
N GLN A 252 -3.47 17.68 1.42
CA GLN A 252 -4.27 17.46 2.62
C GLN A 252 -4.26 15.99 3.07
N GLU A 253 -4.47 15.03 2.15
CA GLU A 253 -4.39 13.62 2.49
C GLU A 253 -3.01 13.23 3.04
N PHE A 254 -1.93 13.73 2.41
CA PHE A 254 -0.59 13.50 2.91
C PHE A 254 -0.38 14.06 4.32
N MET A 255 -0.87 15.28 4.59
CA MET A 255 -0.83 15.88 5.92
C MET A 255 -1.60 15.04 6.95
N GLN A 256 -2.80 14.58 6.60
CA GLN A 256 -3.66 13.78 7.49
C GLN A 256 -3.05 12.41 7.81
N LEU A 257 -2.37 11.76 6.86
CA LEU A 257 -1.60 10.53 7.11
C LEU A 257 -0.49 10.71 8.16
N ASN A 258 -0.01 11.95 8.33
CA ASN A 258 1.00 12.30 9.32
C ASN A 258 0.41 12.93 10.59
N GLY A 259 -0.91 12.96 10.73
CA GLY A 259 -1.61 13.49 11.91
C GLY A 259 -1.84 15.00 11.87
N PHE A 260 -1.69 15.65 10.71
CA PHE A 260 -1.87 17.10 10.54
C PHE A 260 -3.03 17.42 9.59
N GLY A 261 -3.46 18.70 9.58
CA GLY A 261 -4.47 19.18 8.63
C GLY A 261 -5.92 18.77 8.98
N PHE A 262 -6.21 18.36 10.21
CA PHE A 262 -7.58 18.12 10.68
C PHE A 262 -8.19 19.42 11.21
N GLU A 263 -9.35 19.82 10.68
CA GLU A 263 -10.04 21.05 11.06
C GLU A 263 -10.47 21.08 12.55
N SER A 264 -10.70 19.90 13.12
CA SER A 264 -11.08 19.73 14.52
C SER A 264 -9.94 19.90 15.52
N ILE A 265 -8.69 20.05 15.05
CA ILE A 265 -7.48 20.10 15.89
C ILE A 265 -6.80 21.45 15.75
N ASP A 266 -6.65 22.16 16.88
CA ASP A 266 -5.86 23.37 16.95
C ASP A 266 -4.38 23.03 17.18
N TYR A 267 -3.60 23.02 16.10
CA TYR A 267 -2.16 22.71 16.13
C TYR A 267 -1.27 23.85 16.72
N SER A 268 -1.85 25.01 17.04
CA SER A 268 -1.13 26.12 17.70
C SER A 268 -1.04 25.94 19.22
N GLN A 269 -1.85 25.04 19.79
CA GLN A 269 -1.83 24.76 21.22
C GLN A 269 -0.54 24.06 21.64
N SER A 270 0.02 24.52 22.74
CA SER A 270 1.22 23.87 23.32
C SER A 270 0.87 22.47 23.87
N VAL A 271 1.73 21.49 23.56
CA VAL A 271 1.60 20.11 24.03
C VAL A 271 2.43 19.90 25.29
N ASP A 272 1.82 19.34 26.34
CA ASP A 272 2.55 18.89 27.52
C ASP A 272 3.36 17.62 27.20
N MET A 273 4.64 17.79 26.92
CA MET A 273 5.55 16.69 26.58
C MET A 273 5.69 15.64 27.69
N HIS A 274 5.50 15.99 28.96
CA HIS A 274 5.53 15.03 30.06
C HIS A 274 4.36 14.06 30.00
N LYS A 275 3.17 14.54 29.62
CA LYS A 275 2.01 13.65 29.40
C LYS A 275 2.19 12.77 28.18
N PHE A 276 2.88 13.24 27.16
CA PHE A 276 3.17 12.48 25.96
C PHE A 276 4.18 11.36 26.24
N ILE A 277 5.29 11.67 26.91
CA ILE A 277 6.33 10.70 27.26
C ILE A 277 5.79 9.62 28.22
N ASN A 278 5.05 10.01 29.27
CA ASN A 278 4.49 9.06 30.24
C ASN A 278 3.44 8.13 29.63
N LYS A 279 2.71 8.55 28.58
CA LYS A 279 1.80 7.65 27.84
C LYS A 279 2.53 6.64 26.94
N ASN A 280 3.70 6.99 26.44
CA ASN A 280 4.50 6.09 25.59
C ASN A 280 5.35 5.11 26.41
N ASP A 281 5.51 5.32 27.71
CA ASP A 281 6.18 4.39 28.63
C ASP A 281 5.25 3.24 29.10
N THR A 282 4.03 3.24 28.62
CA THR A 282 3.11 2.16 28.89
C THR A 282 3.38 0.99 27.93
N LYS A 283 3.83 -0.13 28.49
CA LYS A 283 3.71 -1.50 27.95
C LYS A 283 2.22 -1.91 27.78
N SER A 284 1.34 -0.99 27.44
CA SER A 284 -0.07 -1.27 27.24
C SER A 284 -0.33 -1.47 25.75
N CYS A 285 -0.28 -2.71 25.30
CA CYS A 285 -1.21 -3.16 24.27
C CYS A 285 -2.59 -2.66 24.65
N VAL A 286 -3.22 -1.84 23.82
CA VAL A 286 -4.65 -1.52 23.99
C VAL A 286 -5.39 -2.82 23.69
N ARG A 287 -5.74 -3.55 24.72
CA ARG A 287 -6.56 -4.75 24.61
C ARG A 287 -7.99 -4.31 24.33
N PHE A 288 -8.45 -4.50 23.10
CA PHE A 288 -9.87 -4.36 22.77
C PHE A 288 -10.62 -5.58 23.32
N GLU A 289 -11.02 -5.54 24.59
CA GLU A 289 -11.68 -6.64 25.29
C GLU A 289 -13.14 -6.89 24.84
N ASN A 290 -13.70 -6.06 23.93
CA ASN A 290 -15.09 -6.24 23.53
C ASN A 290 -15.36 -5.63 22.13
N PRO A 291 -15.80 -6.43 21.13
CA PRO A 291 -16.21 -5.93 19.81
C PRO A 291 -17.30 -4.85 19.86
N ALA A 292 -18.15 -4.83 20.89
CA ALA A 292 -19.15 -3.79 21.09
C ALA A 292 -18.55 -2.40 21.39
N LYS A 293 -17.31 -2.32 21.87
CA LYS A 293 -16.60 -1.04 22.04
C LYS A 293 -16.02 -0.50 20.74
N LEU A 294 -15.77 -1.33 19.76
CA LEU A 294 -15.35 -0.89 18.40
C LEU A 294 -16.45 -0.08 17.71
N ALA A 295 -17.72 -0.40 17.97
CA ALA A 295 -18.86 0.35 17.42
C ALA A 295 -18.98 1.81 17.96
N GLN A 296 -18.37 2.13 19.11
CA GLN A 296 -18.34 3.48 19.67
C GLN A 296 -17.27 4.38 19.04
N PHE A 297 -16.32 3.81 18.28
CA PHE A 297 -15.31 4.53 17.50
C PHE A 297 -15.65 4.59 16.00
N ALA A 298 -16.76 3.98 15.57
CA ALA A 298 -17.29 4.23 14.24
C ALA A 298 -17.76 5.69 14.20
N LEU A 299 -17.03 6.52 13.49
CA LEU A 299 -17.43 7.89 13.19
C LEU A 299 -18.78 7.82 12.47
N PRO A 300 -19.76 8.67 12.85
CA PRO A 300 -20.98 8.77 12.07
C PRO A 300 -20.62 9.32 10.68
N PHE A 301 -20.94 8.55 9.67
CA PHE A 301 -20.89 8.98 8.27
C PHE A 301 -22.05 9.92 7.96
#